data_b895133d9e5f482731d94da7df3527be
#
_entry.id   b895133d9e5f482731d94da7df3527be
#
_cell.length_a   1.000
_cell.length_b   1.000
_cell.length_c   1.000
_cell.angle_alpha   90.00
_cell.angle_beta   90.00
_cell.angle_gamma   90.00
#
_symmetry.space_group_name_H-M   'P 1'
#
loop_
_entity.id
_entity.type
_entity.pdbx_description
1 polymer ?
#
loop_
_entity_poly.entity_id
_entity_poly.type
_entity_poly.pdbx_seq_one_letter_code
_entity_poly.pdbx_strand_id
1 'polypeptide(L)'
;PNIKETYDVIVVGAGHAGCEAALASARLGLETIIFTVSVESIAMMPCNPNIGGSSKGHLVREIDALGGEMGKNIDATFIQSKMLNASKGPAVHSLRAQADKSDYSRRMRCVLENTDHLHIKQAEVSEIIVEDGVIKGVKTVSGAVYEAESVVLCTGVYLKARCIYGDVSYHTGPNGLQAANHLTDSLIKNGIEIRRFKTGTPARVDKRSVDFSKMTEQFGDKRVVPFSFETDPESVQKEQVSCWLTYTNEDTHKIIKDNIDRSPLYSGDIQGTGPRYCPSIEDKVVRFADKDRHQVFIEPEGLYTNEMYLGGMSSSMPEDVQYAMYRTVPGLENVRIVRNAYAIEYDCISAIQLKSSLEFKKIKGLFAGGQFNGSSGYEEAAAQGIIAGINAALYVKGKEPLILDRSESYIGVLIDDLVTKESFEPYRMMTSRAEYRLLLRQDNADIRLSKYGYEVGLISKERYDKLQLKIKLIDEEIERVKAVNIGTSSNVQDLLRENGSTELLTGVTLAELIKRPELSYEVLAPIDKDRTELPWDVKEQVNINLKYEGYISRQMRQVEHFKKLEKKIIPDGLDYYAINGLRKEAMQKLDKFNPRSIGQASRISGVSPADISVLLVYLESYRRNNN
;
A
#
# COMPACT_ATOMS: atom_id res chain seq x y z
N PRO A 1 34.20 27.03 -1.16
CA PRO A 1 34.01 25.81 -1.97
C PRO A 1 32.75 25.11 -1.56
N ASN A 2 31.92 24.72 -2.55
CA ASN A 2 30.67 23.99 -2.28
C ASN A 2 31.00 22.56 -1.86
N ILE A 3 30.19 22.00 -0.97
CA ILE A 3 30.31 20.61 -0.56
C ILE A 3 29.98 19.71 -1.76
N LYS A 4 30.81 18.71 -2.00
CA LYS A 4 30.59 17.68 -3.00
C LYS A 4 30.82 16.29 -2.39
N GLU A 5 29.80 15.44 -2.40
CA GLU A 5 29.89 14.07 -1.90
C GLU A 5 29.37 13.09 -2.94
N THR A 6 29.83 11.85 -2.90
CA THR A 6 29.45 10.79 -3.83
C THR A 6 28.85 9.60 -3.08
N TYR A 7 27.72 9.10 -3.59
CA TYR A 7 27.01 7.93 -3.09
C TYR A 7 26.65 7.01 -4.26
N ASP A 8 26.19 5.83 -3.98
CA ASP A 8 25.63 4.92 -5.00
C ASP A 8 24.17 5.28 -5.30
N VAL A 9 23.38 5.52 -4.25
CA VAL A 9 21.96 5.82 -4.35
C VAL A 9 21.62 7.02 -3.47
N ILE A 10 20.85 7.95 -4.02
CA ILE A 10 20.26 9.07 -3.29
C ILE A 10 18.74 8.86 -3.22
N VAL A 11 18.17 8.98 -2.02
CA VAL A 11 16.71 8.95 -1.82
C VAL A 11 16.28 10.34 -1.34
N VAL A 12 15.30 10.92 -2.03
CA VAL A 12 14.77 12.26 -1.73
C VAL A 12 13.40 12.12 -1.06
N GLY A 13 13.35 12.42 0.22
CA GLY A 13 12.15 12.28 1.06
C GLY A 13 12.22 11.07 1.99
N ALA A 14 11.82 11.25 3.25
CA ALA A 14 11.89 10.23 4.29
C ALA A 14 10.52 9.88 4.89
N GLY A 15 9.47 9.91 4.07
CA GLY A 15 8.19 9.30 4.39
C GLY A 15 8.25 7.78 4.23
N HIS A 16 7.09 7.13 4.19
CA HIS A 16 7.03 5.67 4.13
C HIS A 16 7.73 5.10 2.89
N ALA A 17 7.59 5.74 1.74
CA ALA A 17 8.27 5.31 0.52
C ALA A 17 9.78 5.48 0.62
N GLY A 18 10.23 6.66 1.05
CA GLY A 18 11.66 6.96 1.15
C GLY A 18 12.39 6.06 2.14
N CYS A 19 11.78 5.78 3.29
CA CYS A 19 12.35 4.88 4.29
C CYS A 19 12.56 3.46 3.73
N GLU A 20 11.56 2.90 3.07
CA GLU A 20 11.67 1.56 2.48
C GLU A 20 12.69 1.53 1.33
N ALA A 21 12.72 2.57 0.49
CA ALA A 21 13.69 2.67 -0.60
C ALA A 21 15.13 2.74 -0.08
N ALA A 22 15.38 3.59 0.91
CA ALA A 22 16.71 3.76 1.49
C ALA A 22 17.19 2.49 2.20
N LEU A 23 16.32 1.86 2.98
CA LEU A 23 16.64 0.59 3.66
C LEU A 23 16.95 -0.51 2.64
N ALA A 24 16.17 -0.63 1.58
CA ALA A 24 16.41 -1.63 0.55
C ALA A 24 17.78 -1.45 -0.10
N SER A 25 18.10 -0.25 -0.56
CA SER A 25 19.38 0.02 -1.23
C SER A 25 20.57 -0.17 -0.29
N ALA A 26 20.49 0.33 0.95
CA ALA A 26 21.56 0.21 1.93
C ALA A 26 21.78 -1.26 2.36
N ARG A 27 20.71 -2.01 2.59
CA ARG A 27 20.76 -3.43 2.96
C ARG A 27 21.31 -4.32 1.84
N LEU A 28 21.24 -3.83 0.60
CA LEU A 28 21.88 -4.47 -0.56
C LEU A 28 23.37 -4.09 -0.71
N GLY A 29 23.93 -3.38 0.26
CA GLY A 29 25.34 -3.06 0.35
C GLY A 29 25.76 -1.78 -0.38
N LEU A 30 24.82 -0.94 -0.79
CA LEU A 30 25.14 0.31 -1.52
C LEU A 30 25.19 1.51 -0.58
N GLU A 31 26.19 2.37 -0.77
CA GLU A 31 26.28 3.64 -0.04
C GLU A 31 25.09 4.51 -0.43
N THR A 32 24.21 4.75 0.52
CA THR A 32 22.92 5.41 0.32
C THR A 32 22.81 6.61 1.24
N ILE A 33 22.32 7.74 0.69
CA ILE A 33 21.94 8.90 1.49
C ILE A 33 20.45 9.19 1.29
N ILE A 34 19.76 9.44 2.40
CA ILE A 34 18.35 9.86 2.38
C ILE A 34 18.24 11.31 2.85
N PHE A 35 17.59 12.14 2.05
CA PHE A 35 17.31 13.54 2.36
C PHE A 35 15.90 13.71 2.90
N THR A 36 15.75 14.54 3.90
CA THR A 36 14.45 14.94 4.43
C THR A 36 14.47 16.44 4.74
N VAL A 37 13.32 17.09 4.56
CA VAL A 37 13.17 18.51 4.96
C VAL A 37 13.22 18.68 6.47
N SER A 38 12.89 17.63 7.22
CA SER A 38 12.98 17.59 8.68
C SER A 38 13.20 16.16 9.16
N VAL A 39 14.23 15.93 9.99
CA VAL A 39 14.45 14.62 10.61
C VAL A 39 13.31 14.23 11.56
N GLU A 40 12.57 15.22 12.06
CA GLU A 40 11.38 14.98 12.89
C GLU A 40 10.19 14.41 12.10
N SER A 41 10.23 14.47 10.77
CA SER A 41 9.17 13.97 9.90
C SER A 41 9.42 12.57 9.32
N ILE A 42 10.50 11.90 9.72
CA ILE A 42 10.82 10.54 9.25
C ILE A 42 9.68 9.58 9.60
N ALA A 43 9.12 8.92 8.58
CA ALA A 43 8.00 7.99 8.69
C ALA A 43 6.79 8.58 9.45
N MET A 44 6.58 9.89 9.35
CA MET A 44 5.47 10.56 10.00
C MET A 44 4.13 10.07 9.42
N MET A 45 3.14 9.95 10.29
CA MET A 45 1.77 9.61 9.92
C MET A 45 0.90 10.88 10.04
N PRO A 46 0.88 11.75 9.02
CA PRO A 46 0.24 13.06 9.14
C PRO A 46 -1.30 13.02 9.07
N CYS A 47 -1.87 11.90 8.67
CA CYS A 47 -3.31 11.69 8.58
C CYS A 47 -3.76 10.69 9.65
N ASN A 48 -4.27 9.53 9.27
CA ASN A 48 -4.77 8.52 10.22
C ASN A 48 -3.63 7.80 10.96
N PRO A 49 -3.90 7.26 12.16
CA PRO A 49 -2.91 6.55 12.96
C PRO A 49 -2.80 5.06 12.61
N ASN A 50 -3.35 4.61 11.49
CA ASN A 50 -3.48 3.19 11.17
C ASN A 50 -2.49 2.73 10.11
N ILE A 51 -1.98 1.51 10.29
CA ILE A 51 -1.28 0.73 9.27
C ILE A 51 -2.13 -0.49 8.95
N GLY A 52 -2.31 -0.77 7.66
CA GLY A 52 -3.18 -1.85 7.22
C GLY A 52 -4.63 -1.40 7.06
N GLY A 53 -5.52 -2.35 7.11
CA GLY A 53 -6.93 -2.18 6.79
C GLY A 53 -7.30 -2.93 5.52
N SER A 54 -8.53 -2.78 5.04
CA SER A 54 -9.01 -3.49 3.84
C SER A 54 -8.08 -3.26 2.66
N SER A 55 -7.55 -4.34 2.08
CA SER A 55 -6.51 -4.39 1.04
C SER A 55 -5.14 -3.85 1.44
N LYS A 56 -5.06 -2.98 2.43
CA LYS A 56 -3.81 -2.41 2.91
C LYS A 56 -2.97 -3.43 3.68
N GLY A 57 -3.61 -4.27 4.48
CA GLY A 57 -2.95 -5.37 5.18
C GLY A 57 -2.22 -6.32 4.23
N HIS A 58 -2.79 -6.55 3.06
CA HIS A 58 -2.15 -7.33 1.98
C HIS A 58 -0.83 -6.70 1.55
N LEU A 59 -0.82 -5.38 1.33
CA LEU A 59 0.40 -4.66 0.94
C LEU A 59 1.48 -4.73 2.02
N VAL A 60 1.12 -4.53 3.29
CA VAL A 60 2.09 -4.59 4.41
C VAL A 60 2.73 -5.96 4.50
N ARG A 61 1.94 -7.03 4.37
CA ARG A 61 2.42 -8.41 4.36
C ARG A 61 3.38 -8.67 3.20
N GLU A 62 3.08 -8.12 2.03
CA GLU A 62 3.94 -8.27 0.84
C GLU A 62 5.25 -7.50 0.99
N ILE A 63 5.20 -6.29 1.55
CA ILE A 63 6.40 -5.50 1.85
C ILE A 63 7.31 -6.27 2.81
N ASP A 64 6.74 -6.84 3.87
CA ASP A 64 7.48 -7.66 4.81
C ASP A 64 8.08 -8.91 4.16
N ALA A 65 7.31 -9.58 3.33
CA ALA A 65 7.75 -10.77 2.60
C ALA A 65 8.97 -10.51 1.71
N LEU A 66 9.10 -9.30 1.18
CA LEU A 66 10.26 -8.87 0.38
C LEU A 66 11.46 -8.45 1.24
N GLY A 67 11.28 -8.26 2.53
CA GLY A 67 12.33 -7.81 3.44
C GLY A 67 12.22 -6.35 3.87
N GLY A 68 11.04 -5.71 3.69
CA GLY A 68 10.77 -4.36 4.14
C GLY A 68 10.56 -4.25 5.65
N GLU A 69 10.41 -3.04 6.13
CA GLU A 69 10.42 -2.72 7.57
C GLU A 69 9.03 -2.37 8.14
N MET A 70 8.08 -1.95 7.31
CA MET A 70 6.78 -1.45 7.79
C MET A 70 6.06 -2.44 8.71
N GLY A 71 6.05 -3.74 8.37
CA GLY A 71 5.41 -4.77 9.17
C GLY A 71 6.06 -4.92 10.55
N LYS A 72 7.38 -4.95 10.61
CA LYS A 72 8.12 -5.01 11.88
C LYS A 72 7.92 -3.76 12.71
N ASN A 73 7.89 -2.61 12.05
CA ASN A 73 7.73 -1.33 12.75
C ASN A 73 6.36 -1.21 13.41
N ILE A 74 5.30 -1.61 12.71
CA ILE A 74 3.95 -1.58 13.30
C ILE A 74 3.78 -2.66 14.39
N ASP A 75 4.38 -3.84 14.23
CA ASP A 75 4.33 -4.89 15.26
C ASP A 75 4.96 -4.41 16.58
N ALA A 76 5.97 -3.55 16.50
CA ALA A 76 6.66 -3.00 17.68
C ALA A 76 5.93 -1.80 18.30
N THR A 77 5.06 -1.11 17.57
CA THR A 77 4.52 0.21 17.98
C THR A 77 3.00 0.30 17.98
N PHE A 78 2.30 -0.77 17.67
CA PHE A 78 0.83 -0.75 17.66
C PHE A 78 0.25 -0.61 19.07
N ILE A 79 -0.94 0.00 19.15
CA ILE A 79 -1.71 0.14 20.38
C ILE A 79 -3.08 -0.53 20.31
N GLN A 80 -3.53 -0.88 19.11
CA GLN A 80 -4.69 -1.74 18.87
C GLN A 80 -4.49 -2.51 17.57
N SER A 81 -4.98 -3.75 17.50
CA SER A 81 -4.92 -4.57 16.30
C SER A 81 -6.22 -5.33 16.09
N LYS A 82 -6.63 -5.46 14.83
CA LYS A 82 -7.85 -6.16 14.46
C LYS A 82 -7.71 -6.79 13.07
N MET A 83 -8.24 -8.02 12.94
CA MET A 83 -8.42 -8.66 11.64
C MET A 83 -9.75 -8.22 11.06
N LEU A 84 -9.72 -7.45 9.98
CA LEU A 84 -10.93 -7.03 9.27
C LEU A 84 -11.44 -8.15 8.37
N ASN A 85 -12.77 -8.18 8.19
CA ASN A 85 -13.44 -9.17 7.33
C ASN A 85 -13.25 -10.63 7.79
N ALA A 86 -13.03 -10.85 9.08
CA ALA A 86 -12.79 -12.19 9.64
C ALA A 86 -13.97 -13.17 9.40
N SER A 87 -15.20 -12.67 9.28
CA SER A 87 -16.39 -13.46 8.98
C SER A 87 -16.55 -13.79 7.48
N LYS A 88 -15.72 -13.22 6.62
CA LYS A 88 -15.71 -13.45 5.17
C LYS A 88 -14.64 -14.47 4.81
N GLY A 89 -14.54 -14.83 3.53
CA GLY A 89 -13.51 -15.74 3.05
C GLY A 89 -12.08 -15.16 3.16
N PRO A 90 -11.05 -16.02 3.06
CA PRO A 90 -9.67 -15.63 3.34
C PRO A 90 -9.08 -14.60 2.35
N ALA A 91 -9.66 -14.47 1.17
CA ALA A 91 -9.20 -13.52 0.15
C ALA A 91 -9.26 -12.07 0.62
N VAL A 92 -10.19 -11.74 1.52
CA VAL A 92 -10.42 -10.37 1.99
C VAL A 92 -10.04 -10.14 3.46
N HIS A 93 -9.54 -11.17 4.17
CA HIS A 93 -9.00 -10.99 5.51
C HIS A 93 -7.85 -9.99 5.46
N SER A 94 -7.93 -8.94 6.26
CA SER A 94 -6.94 -7.86 6.27
C SER A 94 -6.65 -7.40 7.69
N LEU A 95 -5.38 -7.41 8.07
CA LEU A 95 -4.94 -6.86 9.34
C LEU A 95 -4.97 -5.33 9.30
N ARG A 96 -5.42 -4.73 10.40
CA ARG A 96 -5.31 -3.31 10.66
C ARG A 96 -4.77 -3.10 12.07
N ALA A 97 -3.72 -2.29 12.20
CA ALA A 97 -3.18 -1.92 13.49
C ALA A 97 -3.13 -0.41 13.61
N GLN A 98 -3.57 0.08 14.77
CA GLN A 98 -3.43 1.47 15.14
C GLN A 98 -2.06 1.65 15.79
N ALA A 99 -1.29 2.61 15.29
CA ALA A 99 0.03 2.92 15.80
C ALA A 99 -0.03 3.96 16.92
N ASP A 100 0.94 3.90 17.84
CA ASP A 100 1.41 5.09 18.51
C ASP A 100 2.27 5.86 17.49
N LYS A 101 1.77 6.98 16.99
CA LYS A 101 2.42 7.72 15.89
C LYS A 101 3.85 8.15 16.23
N SER A 102 4.07 8.65 17.42
CA SER A 102 5.39 9.10 17.86
C SER A 102 6.37 7.93 17.96
N ASP A 103 5.93 6.81 18.50
CA ASP A 103 6.76 5.59 18.59
C ASP A 103 7.07 5.01 17.21
N TYR A 104 6.11 5.00 16.32
CA TYR A 104 6.30 4.50 14.96
C TYR A 104 7.41 5.29 14.23
N SER A 105 7.31 6.61 14.28
CA SER A 105 8.30 7.51 13.67
C SER A 105 9.68 7.37 14.34
N ARG A 106 9.72 7.39 15.65
CA ARG A 106 10.96 7.25 16.45
C ARG A 106 11.67 5.93 16.15
N ARG A 107 10.93 4.82 16.12
CA ARG A 107 11.51 3.51 15.83
C ARG A 107 12.06 3.44 14.39
N MET A 108 11.32 3.93 13.41
CA MET A 108 11.80 3.94 12.02
C MET A 108 13.06 4.77 11.88
N ARG A 109 13.10 5.94 12.50
CA ARG A 109 14.30 6.80 12.51
C ARG A 109 15.49 6.05 13.12
N CYS A 110 15.28 5.35 14.23
CA CYS A 110 16.30 4.54 14.87
C CYS A 110 16.82 3.43 13.95
N VAL A 111 15.93 2.75 13.23
CA VAL A 111 16.31 1.72 12.25
C VAL A 111 17.16 2.33 11.13
N LEU A 112 16.78 3.49 10.59
CA LEU A 112 17.56 4.18 9.56
C LEU A 112 18.94 4.58 10.06
N GLU A 113 19.02 5.15 11.27
CA GLU A 113 20.27 5.61 11.88
C GLU A 113 21.26 4.47 12.17
N ASN A 114 20.76 3.25 12.38
CA ASN A 114 21.56 2.08 12.73
C ASN A 114 21.72 1.08 11.57
N THR A 115 21.34 1.46 10.37
CA THR A 115 21.52 0.62 9.18
C THR A 115 22.85 0.95 8.52
N ASP A 116 23.68 -0.08 8.29
CA ASP A 116 24.95 0.08 7.58
C ASP A 116 24.75 0.66 6.19
N HIS A 117 25.67 1.48 5.73
CA HIS A 117 25.67 2.13 4.42
C HIS A 117 24.59 3.20 4.23
N LEU A 118 23.80 3.51 5.25
CA LEU A 118 22.74 4.50 5.17
C LEU A 118 23.08 5.75 5.96
N HIS A 119 22.99 6.91 5.28
CA HIS A 119 23.27 8.24 5.85
C HIS A 119 22.02 9.09 5.74
N ILE A 120 21.72 9.87 6.78
CA ILE A 120 20.57 10.77 6.82
C ILE A 120 21.07 12.21 6.76
N LYS A 121 20.45 13.02 5.91
CA LYS A 121 20.76 14.45 5.83
C LYS A 121 19.47 15.27 5.82
N GLN A 122 19.36 16.21 6.75
CA GLN A 122 18.29 17.21 6.69
C GLN A 122 18.71 18.31 5.72
N ALA A 123 18.08 18.33 4.57
CA ALA A 123 18.28 19.35 3.55
C ALA A 123 17.12 19.28 2.54
N GLU A 124 16.80 20.40 1.94
CA GLU A 124 15.87 20.45 0.81
C GLU A 124 16.65 20.24 -0.48
N VAL A 125 16.30 19.23 -1.25
CA VAL A 125 16.82 19.02 -2.60
C VAL A 125 16.10 19.99 -3.54
N SER A 126 16.87 20.82 -4.25
CA SER A 126 16.34 21.86 -5.14
C SER A 126 16.46 21.52 -6.62
N GLU A 127 17.38 20.64 -6.99
CA GLU A 127 17.61 20.27 -8.38
C GLU A 127 18.01 18.80 -8.51
N ILE A 128 17.58 18.18 -9.61
CA ILE A 128 18.18 16.94 -10.12
C ILE A 128 19.23 17.33 -11.16
N ILE A 129 20.32 16.58 -11.19
CA ILE A 129 21.41 16.80 -12.15
C ILE A 129 21.32 15.68 -13.19
N VAL A 130 21.01 16.05 -14.44
CA VAL A 130 20.83 15.11 -15.55
C VAL A 130 21.77 15.51 -16.68
N GLU A 131 22.53 14.56 -17.22
CA GLU A 131 23.41 14.75 -18.37
C GLU A 131 23.13 13.67 -19.40
N ASP A 132 22.82 14.07 -20.63
CA ASP A 132 22.53 13.15 -21.75
C ASP A 132 21.47 12.09 -21.40
N GLY A 133 20.41 12.50 -20.70
CA GLY A 133 19.31 11.60 -20.31
C GLY A 133 19.62 10.62 -19.18
N VAL A 134 20.73 10.85 -18.47
CA VAL A 134 21.18 10.00 -17.35
C VAL A 134 21.29 10.83 -16.09
N ILE A 135 20.72 10.32 -14.97
CA ILE A 135 20.84 10.97 -13.67
C ILE A 135 22.30 10.96 -13.19
N LYS A 136 22.76 12.07 -12.64
CA LYS A 136 24.12 12.20 -12.09
C LYS A 136 24.13 12.54 -10.61
N GLY A 137 23.05 13.04 -10.08
CA GLY A 137 22.94 13.40 -8.68
C GLY A 137 21.90 14.46 -8.41
N VAL A 138 22.04 15.13 -7.28
CA VAL A 138 21.14 16.21 -6.84
C VAL A 138 21.93 17.38 -6.28
N LYS A 139 21.27 18.53 -6.23
CA LYS A 139 21.80 19.75 -5.58
C LYS A 139 20.79 20.18 -4.52
N THR A 140 21.29 20.59 -3.37
CA THR A 140 20.47 21.14 -2.30
C THR A 140 20.33 22.66 -2.39
N VAL A 141 19.37 23.22 -1.66
CA VAL A 141 19.14 24.67 -1.60
C VAL A 141 20.39 25.44 -1.16
N SER A 142 21.19 24.85 -0.28
CA SER A 142 22.47 25.44 0.19
C SER A 142 23.58 25.42 -0.85
N GLY A 143 23.35 24.81 -2.01
CA GLY A 143 24.35 24.72 -3.09
C GLY A 143 25.25 23.49 -3.03
N ALA A 144 25.05 22.58 -2.06
CA ALA A 144 25.80 21.34 -1.97
C ALA A 144 25.40 20.39 -3.10
N VAL A 145 26.39 19.71 -3.70
CA VAL A 145 26.19 18.75 -4.79
C VAL A 145 26.47 17.35 -4.26
N TYR A 146 25.52 16.45 -4.52
CA TYR A 146 25.61 15.03 -4.17
C TYR A 146 25.51 14.22 -5.46
N GLU A 147 26.57 13.50 -5.78
CA GLU A 147 26.63 12.67 -6.99
C GLU A 147 26.19 11.25 -6.65
N ALA A 148 25.45 10.62 -7.56
CA ALA A 148 25.09 9.21 -7.46
C ALA A 148 24.74 8.64 -8.83
N GLU A 149 24.86 7.33 -8.97
CA GLU A 149 24.43 6.61 -10.17
C GLU A 149 22.90 6.49 -10.24
N SER A 150 22.22 6.49 -9.11
CA SER A 150 20.76 6.39 -9.06
C SER A 150 20.18 7.35 -8.03
N VAL A 151 18.99 7.87 -8.34
CA VAL A 151 18.21 8.76 -7.46
C VAL A 151 16.78 8.25 -7.42
N VAL A 152 16.19 8.20 -6.21
CA VAL A 152 14.81 7.81 -5.99
C VAL A 152 14.05 9.01 -5.41
N LEU A 153 13.03 9.47 -6.12
CA LEU A 153 12.20 10.59 -5.69
C LEU A 153 10.99 10.08 -4.89
N CYS A 154 10.94 10.43 -3.62
CA CYS A 154 9.88 10.04 -2.68
C CYS A 154 9.39 11.27 -1.89
N THR A 155 8.98 12.30 -2.61
CA THR A 155 8.69 13.61 -2.02
C THR A 155 7.34 13.72 -1.31
N GLY A 156 6.48 12.70 -1.42
CA GLY A 156 5.19 12.63 -0.72
C GLY A 156 4.29 13.83 -1.05
N VAL A 157 3.87 14.54 -0.01
CA VAL A 157 2.98 15.70 -0.13
C VAL A 157 3.71 17.04 0.04
N TYR A 158 5.05 17.05 -0.04
CA TYR A 158 5.85 18.23 0.32
C TYR A 158 6.15 19.17 -0.86
N LEU A 159 6.09 18.70 -2.12
CA LEU A 159 6.41 19.54 -3.27
C LEU A 159 5.38 20.64 -3.47
N LYS A 160 5.83 21.89 -3.36
CA LYS A 160 5.00 23.10 -3.42
C LYS A 160 3.71 22.93 -2.60
N ALA A 161 3.83 22.35 -1.42
CA ALA A 161 2.72 22.06 -0.54
C ALA A 161 2.04 23.33 -0.04
N ARG A 162 0.69 23.29 -0.01
CA ARG A 162 -0.14 24.36 0.53
C ARG A 162 -1.26 23.76 1.37
N CYS A 163 -1.31 24.13 2.64
CA CYS A 163 -2.37 23.73 3.58
C CYS A 163 -3.46 24.79 3.61
N ILE A 164 -4.72 24.38 3.54
CA ILE A 164 -5.85 25.28 3.38
C ILE A 164 -7.01 24.87 4.28
N TYR A 165 -7.58 25.81 5.01
CA TYR A 165 -8.89 25.66 5.65
C TYR A 165 -9.61 27.04 5.68
N GLY A 166 -10.84 27.08 5.17
CA GLY A 166 -11.56 28.35 4.99
C GLY A 166 -10.78 29.33 4.11
N ASP A 167 -10.58 30.53 4.60
CA ASP A 167 -9.82 31.60 3.92
C ASP A 167 -8.34 31.60 4.30
N VAL A 168 -7.89 30.62 5.10
CA VAL A 168 -6.52 30.54 5.60
C VAL A 168 -5.72 29.56 4.75
N SER A 169 -4.55 29.98 4.28
CA SER A 169 -3.63 29.09 3.59
C SER A 169 -2.19 29.33 4.03
N TYR A 170 -1.44 28.25 4.08
CA TYR A 170 -0.02 28.26 4.43
C TYR A 170 0.77 27.49 3.38
N HIS A 171 1.86 28.04 2.91
CA HIS A 171 2.79 27.35 2.02
C HIS A 171 3.72 26.46 2.84
N THR A 172 3.13 25.46 3.50
CA THR A 172 3.82 24.50 4.37
C THR A 172 3.43 23.06 4.00
N GLY A 173 4.23 22.10 4.46
CA GLY A 173 3.86 20.69 4.48
C GLY A 173 2.91 20.36 5.63
N PRO A 174 2.61 19.06 5.84
CA PRO A 174 1.71 18.61 6.90
C PRO A 174 2.19 19.06 8.28
N ASN A 175 1.24 19.35 9.20
CA ASN A 175 1.53 19.73 10.59
C ASN A 175 2.48 20.93 10.74
N GLY A 176 2.46 21.87 9.80
CA GLY A 176 3.29 23.06 9.83
C GLY A 176 4.77 22.81 9.49
N LEU A 177 5.13 21.64 8.97
CA LEU A 177 6.50 21.35 8.54
C LEU A 177 6.84 22.10 7.26
N GLN A 178 8.13 22.30 7.00
CA GLN A 178 8.59 23.00 5.81
C GLN A 178 8.17 22.27 4.54
N ALA A 179 7.69 23.03 3.54
CA ALA A 179 7.44 22.52 2.20
C ALA A 179 8.74 22.51 1.38
N ALA A 180 8.80 21.64 0.36
CA ALA A 180 9.89 21.60 -0.62
C ALA A 180 9.47 22.42 -1.85
N ASN A 181 9.89 23.68 -1.92
CA ASN A 181 9.35 24.63 -2.89
C ASN A 181 10.20 24.79 -4.17
N HIS A 182 11.36 24.15 -4.26
CA HIS A 182 12.34 24.47 -5.31
C HIS A 182 12.55 23.33 -6.33
N LEU A 183 12.21 22.09 -6.00
CA LEU A 183 12.52 20.95 -6.85
C LEU A 183 11.64 20.88 -8.12
N THR A 184 10.39 21.29 -8.03
CA THR A 184 9.42 21.16 -9.14
C THR A 184 9.94 21.80 -10.43
N ASP A 185 10.51 23.00 -10.35
CA ASP A 185 11.02 23.71 -11.53
C ASP A 185 12.15 22.94 -12.21
N SER A 186 13.02 22.31 -11.44
CA SER A 186 14.09 21.46 -11.97
C SER A 186 13.53 20.21 -12.67
N LEU A 187 12.47 19.60 -12.11
CA LEU A 187 11.82 18.46 -12.73
C LEU A 187 11.20 18.82 -14.08
N ILE A 188 10.50 19.96 -14.13
CA ILE A 188 9.89 20.48 -15.38
C ILE A 188 10.97 20.76 -16.42
N LYS A 189 12.07 21.40 -16.02
CA LYS A 189 13.21 21.71 -16.90
C LYS A 189 13.80 20.44 -17.53
N ASN A 190 13.75 19.33 -16.82
CA ASN A 190 14.27 18.04 -17.31
C ASN A 190 13.21 17.18 -18.02
N GLY A 191 12.08 17.78 -18.39
CA GLY A 191 11.06 17.13 -19.21
C GLY A 191 10.04 16.28 -18.45
N ILE A 192 9.99 16.37 -17.12
CA ILE A 192 9.02 15.67 -16.31
C ILE A 192 7.74 16.48 -16.24
N GLU A 193 6.62 15.86 -16.56
CA GLU A 193 5.29 16.47 -16.49
C GLU A 193 4.77 16.43 -15.06
N ILE A 194 4.38 17.58 -14.53
CA ILE A 194 3.89 17.76 -13.16
C ILE A 194 2.38 18.02 -13.19
N ARG A 195 1.69 17.43 -12.24
CA ARG A 195 0.29 17.70 -11.95
C ARG A 195 0.11 17.94 -10.46
N ARG A 196 -1.12 18.34 -10.07
CA ARG A 196 -1.37 18.71 -8.68
C ARG A 196 -2.54 17.91 -8.12
N PHE A 197 -2.31 17.29 -6.96
CA PHE A 197 -3.34 16.56 -6.21
C PHE A 197 -3.58 17.23 -4.86
N LYS A 198 -4.66 16.83 -4.21
CA LYS A 198 -4.94 17.20 -2.83
C LYS A 198 -5.24 15.96 -1.99
N THR A 199 -4.97 16.07 -0.71
CA THR A 199 -5.49 15.18 0.31
C THR A 199 -5.99 16.03 1.48
N GLY A 200 -6.58 15.40 2.48
CA GLY A 200 -7.08 16.12 3.64
C GLY A 200 -6.89 15.31 4.90
N THR A 201 -7.03 15.97 6.01
CA THR A 201 -7.00 15.35 7.33
C THR A 201 -8.09 15.96 8.22
N PRO A 202 -8.71 15.19 9.12
CA PRO A 202 -9.63 15.75 10.10
C PRO A 202 -8.90 16.47 11.22
N ALA A 203 -9.67 17.18 12.05
CA ALA A 203 -9.14 17.80 13.24
C ALA A 203 -8.63 16.74 14.23
N ARG A 204 -7.69 17.17 15.07
CA ARG A 204 -7.30 16.46 16.30
C ARG A 204 -7.92 17.18 17.46
N VAL A 205 -8.52 16.42 18.38
CA VAL A 205 -9.27 16.98 19.52
C VAL A 205 -8.68 16.48 20.84
N ASP A 206 -8.93 17.24 21.91
CA ASP A 206 -8.50 16.88 23.26
C ASP A 206 -9.43 15.78 23.81
N LYS A 207 -8.88 14.64 24.14
CA LYS A 207 -9.57 13.48 24.73
C LYS A 207 -10.43 13.86 25.93
N ARG A 208 -9.99 14.81 26.76
CA ARG A 208 -10.70 15.26 27.95
C ARG A 208 -12.01 15.99 27.62
N SER A 209 -12.16 16.47 26.39
CA SER A 209 -13.36 17.16 25.90
C SER A 209 -14.36 16.21 25.23
N VAL A 210 -14.08 14.91 25.17
CA VAL A 210 -14.92 13.89 24.53
C VAL A 210 -15.73 13.13 25.58
N ASP A 211 -17.03 13.00 25.35
CA ASP A 211 -17.93 12.19 26.19
C ASP A 211 -18.12 10.81 25.56
N PHE A 212 -17.29 9.86 25.93
CA PHE A 212 -17.31 8.49 25.40
C PHE A 212 -18.57 7.71 25.76
N SER A 213 -19.32 8.14 26.78
CA SER A 213 -20.57 7.46 27.18
C SER A 213 -21.64 7.50 26.08
N LYS A 214 -21.52 8.44 25.14
CA LYS A 214 -22.44 8.61 24.00
C LYS A 214 -21.94 7.90 22.73
N MET A 215 -20.86 7.16 22.82
CA MET A 215 -20.22 6.48 21.71
C MET A 215 -20.17 4.96 21.94
N THR A 216 -20.01 4.20 20.86
CA THR A 216 -19.85 2.74 20.93
C THR A 216 -18.37 2.39 20.97
N GLU A 217 -17.96 1.70 22.03
CA GLU A 217 -16.56 1.25 22.17
C GLU A 217 -16.21 0.17 21.15
N GLN A 218 -15.07 0.31 20.52
CA GLN A 218 -14.54 -0.62 19.53
C GLN A 218 -13.25 -1.22 20.09
N PHE A 219 -13.26 -2.53 20.29
CA PHE A 219 -12.13 -3.27 20.86
C PHE A 219 -11.24 -3.86 19.76
N GLY A 220 -9.96 -4.02 20.07
CA GLY A 220 -9.06 -4.85 19.27
C GLY A 220 -9.38 -6.34 19.46
N ASP A 221 -8.75 -7.18 18.65
CA ASP A 221 -8.88 -8.63 18.76
C ASP A 221 -8.23 -9.13 20.06
N LYS A 222 -8.82 -10.14 20.69
CA LYS A 222 -8.27 -10.74 21.91
C LYS A 222 -6.91 -11.37 21.68
N ARG A 223 -6.74 -12.02 20.53
CA ARG A 223 -5.47 -12.56 20.09
C ARG A 223 -4.95 -11.78 18.90
N VAL A 224 -3.84 -11.10 19.09
CA VAL A 224 -3.19 -10.29 18.05
C VAL A 224 -2.40 -11.19 17.11
N VAL A 225 -2.59 -10.97 15.80
CA VAL A 225 -1.80 -11.58 14.74
C VAL A 225 -0.79 -10.52 14.26
N PRO A 226 0.53 -10.80 14.28
CA PRO A 226 1.51 -9.83 13.81
C PRO A 226 1.48 -9.66 12.29
N PHE A 227 1.91 -8.50 11.82
CA PHE A 227 2.08 -8.27 10.38
C PHE A 227 3.30 -8.98 9.80
N SER A 228 4.44 -8.90 10.51
CA SER A 228 5.67 -9.51 10.01
C SER A 228 5.67 -11.01 10.22
N PHE A 229 6.08 -11.74 9.19
CA PHE A 229 6.28 -13.19 9.26
C PHE A 229 7.44 -13.59 10.19
N GLU A 230 8.29 -12.64 10.58
CA GLU A 230 9.39 -12.85 11.52
C GLU A 230 9.04 -12.53 12.97
N THR A 231 7.93 -11.85 13.22
CA THR A 231 7.52 -11.50 14.58
C THR A 231 6.91 -12.71 15.28
N ASP A 232 7.42 -13.03 16.47
CA ASP A 232 6.82 -14.06 17.31
C ASP A 232 5.42 -13.61 17.74
N PRO A 233 4.36 -14.38 17.42
CA PRO A 233 3.00 -14.03 17.82
C PRO A 233 2.82 -13.80 19.32
N GLU A 234 3.58 -14.48 20.17
CA GLU A 234 3.50 -14.29 21.62
C GLU A 234 4.05 -12.93 22.06
N SER A 235 5.00 -12.37 21.32
CA SER A 235 5.63 -11.09 21.67
C SER A 235 4.71 -9.88 21.50
N VAL A 236 3.61 -10.02 20.75
CA VAL A 236 2.68 -8.93 20.45
C VAL A 236 1.39 -8.98 21.27
N GLN A 237 1.24 -9.96 22.15
CA GLN A 237 0.08 -10.06 23.04
C GLN A 237 0.24 -9.06 24.19
N LYS A 238 -0.66 -8.09 24.27
CA LYS A 238 -0.63 -7.03 25.30
C LYS A 238 -2.01 -6.40 25.46
N GLU A 239 -2.19 -5.60 26.51
CA GLU A 239 -3.36 -4.78 26.70
C GLU A 239 -3.46 -3.75 25.57
N GLN A 240 -4.66 -3.56 25.02
CA GLN A 240 -4.90 -2.68 23.89
C GLN A 240 -5.82 -1.52 24.27
N VAL A 241 -5.65 -0.39 23.59
CA VAL A 241 -6.56 0.75 23.74
C VAL A 241 -7.84 0.52 22.94
N SER A 242 -8.90 1.22 23.31
CA SER A 242 -10.15 1.25 22.55
C SER A 242 -10.17 2.39 21.54
N CYS A 243 -10.90 2.18 20.45
CA CYS A 243 -11.40 3.22 19.57
C CYS A 243 -12.90 3.38 19.81
N TRP A 244 -13.51 4.43 19.28
CA TRP A 244 -14.90 4.75 19.56
C TRP A 244 -15.62 5.13 18.28
N LEU A 245 -16.87 4.70 18.16
CA LEU A 245 -17.73 4.97 16.99
C LEU A 245 -18.89 5.89 17.40
N THR A 246 -19.09 6.92 16.62
CA THR A 246 -20.26 7.80 16.70
C THR A 246 -20.70 8.15 15.27
N TYR A 247 -21.63 9.07 15.13
CA TYR A 247 -22.24 9.40 13.84
C TYR A 247 -22.50 10.88 13.70
N THR A 248 -22.38 11.39 12.48
CA THR A 248 -22.97 12.68 12.12
C THR A 248 -24.49 12.57 12.12
N ASN A 249 -25.20 13.68 12.00
CA ASN A 249 -26.65 13.72 11.96
C ASN A 249 -27.14 14.86 11.04
N GLU A 250 -28.44 15.06 10.96
CA GLU A 250 -29.04 16.09 10.12
C GLU A 250 -28.56 17.50 10.46
N ASP A 251 -28.35 17.80 11.76
CA ASP A 251 -27.84 19.09 12.19
C ASP A 251 -26.41 19.31 11.70
N THR A 252 -25.57 18.28 11.73
CA THR A 252 -24.21 18.31 11.18
C THR A 252 -24.25 18.66 9.70
N HIS A 253 -25.09 17.95 8.96
CA HIS A 253 -25.21 18.10 7.50
C HIS A 253 -25.77 19.47 7.13
N LYS A 254 -26.70 20.00 7.91
CA LYS A 254 -27.26 21.34 7.70
C LYS A 254 -26.18 22.43 7.85
N ILE A 255 -25.38 22.35 8.89
CA ILE A 255 -24.26 23.30 9.10
C ILE A 255 -23.31 23.28 7.91
N ILE A 256 -22.97 22.10 7.43
CA ILE A 256 -22.07 21.95 6.26
C ILE A 256 -22.71 22.57 5.02
N LYS A 257 -23.98 22.24 4.73
CA LYS A 257 -24.70 22.78 3.56
C LYS A 257 -24.84 24.29 3.62
N ASP A 258 -25.15 24.85 4.78
CA ASP A 258 -25.32 26.30 4.98
C ASP A 258 -24.00 27.06 4.80
N ASN A 259 -22.86 26.40 4.89
CA ASN A 259 -21.52 26.99 4.78
C ASN A 259 -20.72 26.47 3.59
N ILE A 260 -21.34 25.78 2.65
CA ILE A 260 -20.64 25.13 1.52
C ILE A 260 -19.88 26.14 0.66
N ASP A 261 -20.39 27.35 0.52
CA ASP A 261 -19.76 28.45 -0.21
C ASP A 261 -18.49 28.96 0.46
N ARG A 262 -18.29 28.67 1.75
CA ARG A 262 -17.08 29.01 2.51
C ARG A 262 -16.01 27.91 2.44
N SER A 263 -16.32 26.78 1.82
CA SER A 263 -15.34 25.70 1.59
C SER A 263 -14.41 26.05 0.44
N PRO A 264 -13.09 26.02 0.61
CA PRO A 264 -12.13 26.23 -0.49
C PRO A 264 -12.30 25.26 -1.64
N LEU A 265 -12.80 24.05 -1.37
CA LEU A 265 -13.08 23.02 -2.38
C LEU A 265 -14.18 23.48 -3.35
N TYR A 266 -15.23 24.16 -2.87
CA TYR A 266 -16.38 24.61 -3.66
C TYR A 266 -16.25 26.06 -4.13
N SER A 267 -15.38 26.86 -3.52
CA SER A 267 -15.08 28.23 -3.96
C SER A 267 -14.08 28.27 -5.13
N GLY A 268 -13.45 27.15 -5.47
CA GLY A 268 -12.43 27.06 -6.53
C GLY A 268 -11.03 27.42 -6.08
N ASP A 269 -10.78 27.66 -4.79
CA ASP A 269 -9.44 27.96 -4.28
C ASP A 269 -8.54 26.71 -4.29
N ILE A 270 -9.11 25.53 -4.04
CA ILE A 270 -8.39 24.26 -4.17
C ILE A 270 -8.47 23.78 -5.62
N GLN A 271 -7.31 23.65 -6.25
CA GLN A 271 -7.19 23.23 -7.65
C GLN A 271 -6.85 21.74 -7.80
N GLY A 272 -6.27 21.12 -6.76
CA GLY A 272 -5.90 19.71 -6.77
C GLY A 272 -7.10 18.78 -6.71
N THR A 273 -6.99 17.59 -7.36
CA THR A 273 -8.00 16.54 -7.28
C THR A 273 -7.75 15.67 -6.05
N GLY A 274 -8.80 15.41 -5.28
CA GLY A 274 -8.74 14.57 -4.09
C GLY A 274 -9.10 13.10 -4.34
N PRO A 275 -8.86 12.22 -3.36
CA PRO A 275 -9.17 10.80 -3.48
C PRO A 275 -10.68 10.53 -3.48
N ARG A 276 -11.11 9.64 -4.38
CA ARG A 276 -12.51 9.22 -4.53
C ARG A 276 -13.03 8.45 -3.30
N TYR A 277 -12.18 7.65 -2.68
CA TYR A 277 -12.56 6.70 -1.62
C TYR A 277 -12.29 7.20 -0.20
N CYS A 278 -11.78 8.41 -0.05
CA CYS A 278 -11.63 9.07 1.25
C CYS A 278 -11.98 10.56 1.08
N PRO A 279 -13.23 10.87 0.71
CA PRO A 279 -13.65 12.24 0.49
C PRO A 279 -13.74 12.99 1.81
N SER A 280 -13.69 14.33 1.76
CA SER A 280 -14.01 15.19 2.90
C SER A 280 -15.45 14.98 3.34
N ILE A 281 -15.77 15.42 4.57
CA ILE A 281 -17.16 15.36 5.06
C ILE A 281 -18.09 16.24 4.19
N GLU A 282 -17.60 17.38 3.67
CA GLU A 282 -18.35 18.23 2.74
C GLU A 282 -18.74 17.45 1.49
N ASP A 283 -17.79 16.69 0.91
CA ASP A 283 -18.04 15.85 -0.26
C ASP A 283 -19.08 14.77 0.03
N LYS A 284 -18.98 14.12 1.18
CA LYS A 284 -19.94 13.07 1.57
C LYS A 284 -21.35 13.63 1.70
N VAL A 285 -21.48 14.79 2.31
CA VAL A 285 -22.78 15.43 2.53
C VAL A 285 -23.41 15.86 1.19
N VAL A 286 -22.63 16.33 0.24
CA VAL A 286 -23.11 16.75 -1.08
C VAL A 286 -23.41 15.55 -1.98
N ARG A 287 -22.47 14.59 -2.08
CA ARG A 287 -22.59 13.43 -2.98
C ARG A 287 -23.60 12.39 -2.49
N PHE A 288 -23.72 12.22 -1.18
CA PHE A 288 -24.60 11.24 -0.54
C PHE A 288 -25.67 11.96 0.29
N ALA A 289 -26.31 12.95 -0.29
CA ALA A 289 -27.31 13.79 0.36
C ALA A 289 -28.54 13.03 0.90
N ASP A 290 -28.78 11.82 0.38
CA ASP A 290 -29.82 10.90 0.82
C ASP A 290 -29.49 10.17 2.12
N LYS A 291 -28.25 10.19 2.57
CA LYS A 291 -27.83 9.55 3.83
C LYS A 291 -28.02 10.48 5.01
N ASP A 292 -28.67 9.95 6.06
CA ASP A 292 -28.98 10.69 7.30
C ASP A 292 -27.77 10.89 8.19
N ARG A 293 -26.78 10.01 8.07
CA ARG A 293 -25.62 9.97 8.94
C ARG A 293 -24.41 9.32 8.26
N HIS A 294 -23.23 9.71 8.74
CA HIS A 294 -21.95 9.12 8.38
C HIS A 294 -21.21 8.70 9.65
N GLN A 295 -20.45 7.63 9.55
CA GLN A 295 -19.64 7.12 10.65
C GLN A 295 -18.51 8.08 11.00
N VAL A 296 -18.27 8.25 12.29
CA VAL A 296 -17.16 9.01 12.84
C VAL A 296 -16.41 8.11 13.82
N PHE A 297 -15.14 7.88 13.55
CA PHE A 297 -14.28 7.07 14.41
C PHE A 297 -13.36 7.96 15.22
N ILE A 298 -13.35 7.76 16.54
CA ILE A 298 -12.49 8.50 17.46
C ILE A 298 -11.34 7.57 17.85
N GLU A 299 -10.14 7.94 17.45
CA GLU A 299 -8.96 7.07 17.60
C GLU A 299 -7.83 7.82 18.32
N PRO A 300 -7.23 7.22 19.38
CA PRO A 300 -6.04 7.82 20.01
C PRO A 300 -4.88 7.95 19.01
N GLU A 301 -4.19 9.08 19.06
CA GLU A 301 -2.98 9.33 18.28
C GLU A 301 -1.75 8.61 18.87
N GLY A 302 -1.80 8.26 20.15
CA GLY A 302 -0.74 7.57 20.87
C GLY A 302 -1.08 7.35 22.33
N LEU A 303 -0.19 6.65 23.04
CA LEU A 303 -0.37 6.35 24.48
C LEU A 303 -0.09 7.55 25.39
N TYR A 304 0.75 8.47 24.93
CA TYR A 304 1.28 9.55 25.77
C TYR A 304 0.79 10.93 25.34
N THR A 305 -0.32 10.97 24.61
CA THR A 305 -0.98 12.21 24.20
C THR A 305 -2.48 12.11 24.41
N ASN A 306 -3.11 13.26 24.63
CA ASN A 306 -4.57 13.37 24.67
C ASN A 306 -5.19 13.68 23.31
N GLU A 307 -4.37 13.76 22.24
CA GLU A 307 -4.90 14.00 20.90
C GLU A 307 -5.68 12.78 20.40
N MET A 308 -6.88 13.03 19.90
CA MET A 308 -7.75 12.04 19.29
C MET A 308 -8.00 12.42 17.83
N TYR A 309 -7.91 11.44 16.95
CA TYR A 309 -8.17 11.56 15.52
C TYR A 309 -9.67 11.36 15.24
N LEU A 310 -10.27 12.24 14.45
CA LEU A 310 -11.69 12.16 14.07
C LEU A 310 -11.85 11.51 12.68
N GLY A 311 -11.75 10.21 12.60
CA GLY A 311 -11.85 9.48 11.33
C GLY A 311 -13.21 9.69 10.66
N GLY A 312 -13.19 10.03 9.38
CA GLY A 312 -14.39 10.32 8.60
C GLY A 312 -14.79 11.78 8.54
N MET A 313 -14.09 12.66 9.27
CA MET A 313 -14.42 14.09 9.37
C MET A 313 -13.36 15.01 8.74
N SER A 314 -12.61 14.50 7.74
CA SER A 314 -11.69 15.35 6.96
C SER A 314 -12.43 16.54 6.39
N SER A 315 -11.85 17.72 6.48
CA SER A 315 -12.51 18.95 6.07
C SER A 315 -11.52 20.06 5.76
N SER A 316 -11.91 20.98 4.89
CA SER A 316 -11.22 22.24 4.68
C SER A 316 -12.09 23.44 5.06
N MET A 317 -13.19 23.21 5.78
CA MET A 317 -14.06 24.28 6.28
C MET A 317 -13.32 25.24 7.21
N PRO A 318 -13.77 26.50 7.33
CA PRO A 318 -13.22 27.44 8.30
C PRO A 318 -13.32 26.90 9.72
N GLU A 319 -12.44 27.36 10.61
CA GLU A 319 -12.38 26.89 12.01
C GLU A 319 -13.72 26.99 12.75
N ASP A 320 -14.45 28.11 12.60
CA ASP A 320 -15.76 28.27 13.24
C ASP A 320 -16.78 27.22 12.78
N VAL A 321 -16.74 26.85 11.50
CA VAL A 321 -17.60 25.80 10.95
C VAL A 321 -17.16 24.42 11.45
N GLN A 322 -15.87 24.20 11.58
CA GLN A 322 -15.35 22.93 12.14
C GLN A 322 -15.88 22.73 13.57
N TYR A 323 -15.77 23.73 14.42
CA TYR A 323 -16.34 23.66 15.77
C TYR A 323 -17.84 23.42 15.75
N ALA A 324 -18.58 24.18 14.94
CA ALA A 324 -20.03 24.06 14.86
C ALA A 324 -20.47 22.66 14.42
N MET A 325 -19.89 22.12 13.36
CA MET A 325 -20.28 20.80 12.84
C MET A 325 -19.86 19.67 13.78
N TYR A 326 -18.66 19.72 14.37
CA TYR A 326 -18.22 18.67 15.30
C TYR A 326 -19.09 18.63 16.55
N ARG A 327 -19.52 19.76 17.06
CA ARG A 327 -20.33 19.86 18.30
C ARG A 327 -21.77 19.36 18.14
N THR A 328 -22.20 19.06 16.91
CA THR A 328 -23.48 18.36 16.68
C THR A 328 -23.38 16.85 16.81
N VAL A 329 -22.16 16.32 16.78
CA VAL A 329 -21.90 14.86 16.82
C VAL A 329 -22.00 14.37 18.26
N PRO A 330 -22.79 13.29 18.54
CA PRO A 330 -22.90 12.74 19.89
C PRO A 330 -21.54 12.40 20.50
N GLY A 331 -21.28 12.91 21.70
CA GLY A 331 -20.02 12.78 22.41
C GLY A 331 -19.03 13.91 22.16
N LEU A 332 -19.25 14.76 21.15
CA LEU A 332 -18.38 15.87 20.79
C LEU A 332 -19.00 17.25 21.12
N GLU A 333 -20.08 17.29 21.90
CA GLU A 333 -20.82 18.52 22.20
C GLU A 333 -19.95 19.62 22.82
N ASN A 334 -18.94 19.25 23.59
CA ASN A 334 -18.01 20.17 24.26
C ASN A 334 -16.58 20.04 23.73
N VAL A 335 -16.41 19.52 22.53
CA VAL A 335 -15.10 19.20 21.96
C VAL A 335 -14.21 20.44 21.83
N ARG A 336 -12.93 20.25 22.13
CA ARG A 336 -11.86 21.25 21.93
C ARG A 336 -10.90 20.74 20.87
N ILE A 337 -10.69 21.54 19.84
CA ILE A 337 -9.77 21.23 18.76
C ILE A 337 -8.35 21.57 19.19
N VAL A 338 -7.44 20.62 19.07
CA VAL A 338 -6.00 20.81 19.26
C VAL A 338 -5.34 21.24 17.95
N ARG A 339 -5.74 20.59 16.85
CA ARG A 339 -5.27 20.90 15.49
C ARG A 339 -6.47 20.95 14.56
N ASN A 340 -6.60 22.04 13.80
CA ASN A 340 -7.69 22.18 12.84
C ASN A 340 -7.56 21.16 11.71
N ALA A 341 -8.70 20.71 11.16
CA ALA A 341 -8.74 19.99 9.90
C ALA A 341 -8.24 20.90 8.77
N TYR A 342 -7.61 20.33 7.76
CA TYR A 342 -7.14 21.07 6.60
C TYR A 342 -7.07 20.16 5.36
N ALA A 343 -7.12 20.80 4.20
CA ALA A 343 -6.70 20.15 2.94
C ALA A 343 -5.26 20.54 2.65
N ILE A 344 -4.52 19.64 2.00
CA ILE A 344 -3.19 19.93 1.51
C ILE A 344 -3.13 19.65 0.01
N GLU A 345 -2.62 20.63 -0.75
CA GLU A 345 -2.31 20.48 -2.17
C GLU A 345 -0.80 20.28 -2.33
N TYR A 346 -0.43 19.50 -3.31
CA TYR A 346 0.98 19.18 -3.57
C TYR A 346 1.20 18.79 -5.02
N ASP A 347 2.43 19.02 -5.51
CA ASP A 347 2.84 18.59 -6.83
C ASP A 347 3.19 17.10 -6.85
N CYS A 348 2.79 16.43 -7.92
CA CYS A 348 3.06 15.03 -8.17
C CYS A 348 3.14 14.78 -9.68
N ILE A 349 3.34 13.53 -10.08
CA ILE A 349 3.40 13.13 -11.47
C ILE A 349 2.29 12.14 -11.82
N SER A 350 2.04 11.98 -13.11
CA SER A 350 1.37 10.80 -13.63
C SER A 350 2.39 9.68 -13.82
N ALA A 351 2.15 8.52 -13.22
CA ALA A 351 3.09 7.40 -13.26
C ALA A 351 3.20 6.71 -14.63
N ILE A 352 2.41 7.15 -15.63
CA ILE A 352 2.60 6.69 -17.02
C ILE A 352 3.98 7.07 -17.57
N GLN A 353 4.65 8.03 -16.95
CA GLN A 353 6.03 8.41 -17.26
C GLN A 353 7.07 7.41 -16.76
N LEU A 354 6.63 6.41 -15.97
CA LEU A 354 7.48 5.40 -15.36
C LEU A 354 7.33 4.05 -16.06
N LYS A 355 8.43 3.30 -16.08
CA LYS A 355 8.42 1.87 -16.39
C LYS A 355 7.83 1.08 -15.21
N SER A 356 7.53 -0.20 -15.42
CA SER A 356 7.08 -1.09 -14.34
C SER A 356 8.12 -1.28 -13.22
N SER A 357 9.38 -0.95 -13.49
CA SER A 357 10.46 -0.90 -12.49
C SER A 357 10.42 0.34 -11.61
N LEU A 358 9.53 1.29 -11.89
CA LEU A 358 9.44 2.64 -11.32
C LEU A 358 10.58 3.59 -11.75
N GLU A 359 11.35 3.21 -12.76
CA GLU A 359 12.33 4.10 -13.40
C GLU A 359 11.62 5.01 -14.41
N PHE A 360 12.04 6.28 -14.48
CA PHE A 360 11.54 7.19 -15.53
C PHE A 360 11.93 6.67 -16.91
N LYS A 361 10.99 6.72 -17.85
CA LYS A 361 11.22 6.28 -19.24
C LYS A 361 12.26 7.13 -19.95
N LYS A 362 12.31 8.42 -19.63
CA LYS A 362 13.17 9.42 -20.32
C LYS A 362 14.47 9.73 -19.61
N ILE A 363 14.65 9.30 -18.35
CA ILE A 363 15.85 9.59 -17.57
C ILE A 363 16.35 8.31 -16.92
N LYS A 364 17.48 7.79 -17.39
CA LYS A 364 18.07 6.57 -16.83
C LYS A 364 18.58 6.79 -15.41
N GLY A 365 18.32 5.84 -14.54
CA GLY A 365 18.78 5.85 -13.16
C GLY A 365 17.92 6.66 -12.22
N LEU A 366 16.88 7.32 -12.71
CA LEU A 366 15.95 8.10 -11.90
C LEU A 366 14.68 7.28 -11.68
N PHE A 367 14.37 7.03 -10.40
CA PHE A 367 13.21 6.27 -9.93
C PHE A 367 12.28 7.17 -9.11
N ALA A 368 11.06 6.74 -8.92
CA ALA A 368 10.10 7.46 -8.09
C ALA A 368 9.16 6.50 -7.35
N GLY A 369 8.72 6.91 -6.16
CA GLY A 369 7.79 6.12 -5.35
C GLY A 369 6.88 6.97 -4.46
N GLY A 370 5.76 6.38 -4.05
CA GLY A 370 4.83 6.96 -3.10
C GLY A 370 3.84 7.93 -3.70
N GLN A 371 3.37 8.88 -2.89
CA GLN A 371 2.35 9.86 -3.31
C GLN A 371 2.80 10.74 -4.46
N PHE A 372 4.10 10.94 -4.62
CA PHE A 372 4.66 11.63 -5.77
C PHE A 372 4.26 11.00 -7.10
N ASN A 373 4.00 9.68 -7.13
CA ASN A 373 3.54 8.96 -8.32
C ASN A 373 2.03 9.03 -8.54
N GLY A 374 1.31 9.81 -7.75
CA GLY A 374 -0.14 9.94 -7.86
C GLY A 374 -0.92 8.87 -7.10
N SER A 375 -0.30 8.18 -6.15
CA SER A 375 -0.97 7.27 -5.22
C SER A 375 -1.32 7.97 -3.91
N SER A 376 -2.12 7.31 -3.08
CA SER A 376 -2.47 7.76 -1.73
C SER A 376 -2.42 6.55 -0.79
N GLY A 377 -2.04 6.79 0.47
CA GLY A 377 -1.93 5.76 1.51
C GLY A 377 -0.50 5.42 1.86
N TYR A 378 -0.28 5.13 3.15
CA TYR A 378 1.06 4.79 3.69
C TYR A 378 1.61 3.50 3.09
N GLU A 379 0.74 2.50 2.96
CA GLU A 379 1.07 1.16 2.49
C GLU A 379 1.41 1.17 1.00
N GLU A 380 0.65 1.91 0.20
CA GLU A 380 0.95 2.10 -1.23
C GLU A 380 2.29 2.80 -1.42
N ALA A 381 2.58 3.78 -0.58
CA ALA A 381 3.85 4.49 -0.60
C ALA A 381 5.03 3.54 -0.28
N ALA A 382 4.92 2.78 0.80
CA ALA A 382 5.95 1.83 1.22
C ALA A 382 6.18 0.73 0.17
N ALA A 383 5.12 0.23 -0.45
CA ALA A 383 5.20 -0.78 -1.51
C ALA A 383 5.99 -0.29 -2.72
N GLN A 384 5.72 0.94 -3.17
CA GLN A 384 6.48 1.56 -4.25
C GLN A 384 7.91 1.84 -3.83
N GLY A 385 8.09 2.29 -2.58
CA GLY A 385 9.41 2.61 -2.04
C GLY A 385 10.35 1.42 -2.06
N ILE A 386 9.91 0.27 -1.57
CA ILE A 386 10.77 -0.92 -1.56
C ILE A 386 11.13 -1.38 -2.98
N ILE A 387 10.18 -1.37 -3.90
CA ILE A 387 10.46 -1.75 -5.30
C ILE A 387 11.42 -0.74 -5.95
N ALA A 388 11.20 0.55 -5.79
CA ALA A 388 12.09 1.58 -6.33
C ALA A 388 13.51 1.46 -5.76
N GLY A 389 13.62 1.24 -4.45
CA GLY A 389 14.92 1.07 -3.78
C GLY A 389 15.68 -0.18 -4.23
N ILE A 390 14.97 -1.30 -4.37
CA ILE A 390 15.55 -2.54 -4.94
C ILE A 390 16.04 -2.28 -6.35
N ASN A 391 15.21 -1.67 -7.19
CA ASN A 391 15.55 -1.47 -8.61
C ASN A 391 16.62 -0.39 -8.82
N ALA A 392 16.69 0.62 -7.97
CA ALA A 392 17.82 1.55 -7.96
C ALA A 392 19.13 0.81 -7.67
N ALA A 393 19.13 -0.07 -6.68
CA ALA A 393 20.29 -0.90 -6.34
C ALA A 393 20.68 -1.84 -7.47
N LEU A 394 19.70 -2.52 -8.08
CA LEU A 394 19.94 -3.42 -9.22
C LEU A 394 20.49 -2.65 -10.43
N TYR A 395 19.99 -1.45 -10.67
CA TYR A 395 20.51 -0.57 -11.72
C TYR A 395 21.99 -0.26 -11.52
N VAL A 396 22.37 0.16 -10.31
CA VAL A 396 23.78 0.46 -9.96
C VAL A 396 24.66 -0.77 -10.13
N LYS A 397 24.16 -1.96 -9.81
CA LYS A 397 24.88 -3.23 -9.96
C LYS A 397 24.89 -3.78 -11.38
N GLY A 398 24.25 -3.09 -12.33
CA GLY A 398 24.15 -3.54 -13.72
C GLY A 398 23.30 -4.80 -13.91
N LYS A 399 22.34 -5.02 -13.03
CA LYS A 399 21.42 -6.17 -13.06
C LYS A 399 20.05 -5.79 -13.58
N GLU A 400 19.30 -6.78 -14.07
CA GLU A 400 17.92 -6.59 -14.50
C GLU A 400 17.01 -6.19 -13.32
N PRO A 401 16.01 -5.32 -13.56
CA PRO A 401 15.11 -4.89 -12.51
C PRO A 401 14.20 -6.03 -12.04
N LEU A 402 13.77 -5.94 -10.79
CA LEU A 402 12.70 -6.77 -10.24
C LEU A 402 11.36 -6.19 -10.67
N ILE A 403 10.57 -6.97 -11.37
CA ILE A 403 9.21 -6.60 -11.78
C ILE A 403 8.28 -7.71 -11.32
N LEU A 404 7.36 -7.34 -10.42
CA LEU A 404 6.30 -8.24 -9.94
C LEU A 404 5.07 -8.04 -10.82
N ASP A 405 4.49 -9.12 -11.27
CA ASP A 405 3.28 -9.03 -12.10
C ASP A 405 1.99 -9.09 -11.25
N ARG A 406 0.87 -8.81 -11.90
CA ARG A 406 -0.46 -8.78 -11.27
C ARG A 406 -0.91 -10.12 -10.71
N SER A 407 -0.37 -11.23 -11.21
CA SER A 407 -0.72 -12.57 -10.75
C SER A 407 0.05 -13.00 -9.51
N GLU A 408 1.10 -12.27 -9.14
CA GLU A 408 1.99 -12.61 -8.03
C GLU A 408 1.76 -11.77 -6.79
N SER A 409 1.29 -10.53 -6.95
CA SER A 409 1.23 -9.60 -5.83
C SER A 409 0.27 -8.44 -6.04
N TYR A 410 -0.24 -7.89 -4.93
CA TYR A 410 -0.92 -6.59 -4.91
C TYR A 410 0.04 -5.44 -5.25
N ILE A 411 1.32 -5.58 -4.91
CA ILE A 411 2.35 -4.61 -5.33
C ILE A 411 2.42 -4.57 -6.85
N GLY A 412 2.36 -5.73 -7.51
CA GLY A 412 2.29 -5.83 -8.97
C GLY A 412 1.04 -5.18 -9.54
N VAL A 413 -0.12 -5.41 -8.94
CA VAL A 413 -1.39 -4.75 -9.31
C VAL A 413 -1.26 -3.23 -9.19
N LEU A 414 -0.76 -2.75 -8.06
CA LEU A 414 -0.57 -1.33 -7.79
C LEU A 414 0.30 -0.65 -8.85
N ILE A 415 1.47 -1.19 -9.10
CA ILE A 415 2.44 -0.60 -10.03
C ILE A 415 1.90 -0.68 -11.47
N ASP A 416 1.38 -1.83 -11.88
CA ASP A 416 0.82 -1.97 -13.22
C ASP A 416 -0.34 -0.99 -13.47
N ASP A 417 -1.25 -0.85 -12.51
CA ASP A 417 -2.34 0.14 -12.61
C ASP A 417 -1.80 1.57 -12.74
N LEU A 418 -0.80 1.93 -11.95
CA LEU A 418 -0.22 3.28 -11.97
C LEU A 418 0.44 3.60 -13.33
N VAL A 419 1.18 2.65 -13.91
CA VAL A 419 1.97 2.91 -15.12
C VAL A 419 1.17 2.68 -16.42
N THR A 420 0.03 2.02 -16.37
CA THR A 420 -0.79 1.70 -17.56
C THR A 420 -2.11 2.44 -17.63
N LYS A 421 -2.60 2.96 -16.50
CA LYS A 421 -3.89 3.64 -16.41
C LYS A 421 -3.70 5.08 -16.00
N GLU A 422 -4.06 6.01 -16.85
CA GLU A 422 -4.04 7.42 -16.48
C GLU A 422 -5.20 7.70 -15.52
N SER A 423 -4.88 8.04 -14.28
CA SER A 423 -5.87 8.42 -13.28
C SER A 423 -5.76 9.91 -13.00
N PHE A 424 -6.92 10.60 -12.94
CA PHE A 424 -7.01 12.02 -12.61
C PHE A 424 -7.32 12.26 -11.13
N GLU A 425 -7.30 11.20 -10.33
CA GLU A 425 -7.47 11.22 -8.88
C GLU A 425 -6.41 10.34 -8.22
N PRO A 426 -6.06 10.58 -6.94
CA PRO A 426 -5.10 9.74 -6.24
C PRO A 426 -5.52 8.27 -6.22
N TYR A 427 -4.61 7.41 -6.63
CA TYR A 427 -4.83 5.97 -6.67
C TYR A 427 -4.80 5.37 -5.26
N ARG A 428 -5.75 4.49 -4.96
CA ARG A 428 -5.75 3.67 -3.75
C ARG A 428 -5.91 2.20 -4.10
N MET A 429 -5.17 1.35 -3.39
CA MET A 429 -5.32 -0.10 -3.51
C MET A 429 -6.63 -0.56 -2.89
N MET A 430 -7.34 -1.42 -3.63
CA MET A 430 -8.54 -2.14 -3.17
C MET A 430 -8.47 -3.56 -3.66
N THR A 431 -9.03 -4.50 -2.90
CA THR A 431 -9.06 -5.92 -3.30
C THR A 431 -9.75 -6.14 -4.64
N SER A 432 -10.75 -5.29 -4.96
CA SER A 432 -11.47 -5.36 -6.25
C SER A 432 -10.60 -5.08 -7.48
N ARG A 433 -9.41 -4.51 -7.30
CA ARG A 433 -8.49 -4.23 -8.42
C ARG A 433 -7.71 -5.48 -8.86
N ALA A 434 -7.64 -6.49 -8.02
CA ALA A 434 -6.94 -7.74 -8.32
C ALA A 434 -7.86 -8.76 -8.99
N GLU A 435 -7.36 -9.43 -10.02
CA GLU A 435 -8.09 -10.48 -10.74
C GLU A 435 -8.03 -11.83 -10.01
N TYR A 436 -6.98 -12.06 -9.22
CA TYR A 436 -6.69 -13.37 -8.60
C TYR A 436 -6.67 -13.29 -7.07
N ARG A 437 -7.77 -12.80 -6.48
CA ARG A 437 -7.84 -12.48 -5.04
C ARG A 437 -7.53 -13.66 -4.13
N LEU A 438 -7.98 -14.85 -4.51
CA LEU A 438 -7.78 -16.05 -3.70
C LEU A 438 -6.33 -16.53 -3.70
N LEU A 439 -5.57 -16.23 -4.74
CA LEU A 439 -4.13 -16.48 -4.78
C LEU A 439 -3.35 -15.42 -4.04
N LEU A 440 -3.83 -14.17 -4.03
CA LEU A 440 -3.15 -13.01 -3.45
C LEU A 440 -3.66 -12.69 -2.05
N ARG A 441 -3.59 -13.66 -1.14
CA ARG A 441 -4.02 -13.46 0.25
C ARG A 441 -2.89 -12.86 1.09
N GLN A 442 -3.26 -12.17 2.18
CA GLN A 442 -2.26 -11.68 3.13
C GLN A 442 -1.52 -12.82 3.83
N ASP A 443 -2.20 -13.94 4.10
CA ASP A 443 -1.65 -15.07 4.83
C ASP A 443 -0.54 -15.82 4.08
N ASN A 444 -0.49 -15.74 2.75
CA ASN A 444 0.48 -16.44 1.92
C ASN A 444 1.49 -15.52 1.22
N ALA A 445 1.61 -14.28 1.64
CA ALA A 445 2.52 -13.31 1.00
C ALA A 445 3.97 -13.78 1.02
N ASP A 446 4.41 -14.41 2.11
CA ASP A 446 5.76 -14.98 2.24
C ASP A 446 6.01 -16.10 1.21
N ILE A 447 5.05 -16.99 1.03
CA ILE A 447 5.13 -18.09 0.06
C ILE A 447 5.23 -17.56 -1.37
N ARG A 448 4.54 -16.46 -1.69
CA ARG A 448 4.56 -15.85 -3.02
C ARG A 448 5.82 -15.04 -3.32
N LEU A 449 6.33 -14.27 -2.35
CA LEU A 449 7.27 -13.19 -2.62
C LEU A 449 8.65 -13.29 -1.95
N SER A 450 8.80 -14.06 -0.87
CA SER A 450 10.10 -14.09 -0.15
C SER A 450 11.23 -14.67 -1.00
N LYS A 451 10.94 -15.49 -1.98
CA LYS A 451 11.93 -15.95 -2.97
C LYS A 451 12.59 -14.77 -3.71
N TYR A 452 11.81 -13.75 -4.06
CA TYR A 452 12.34 -12.55 -4.72
C TYR A 452 13.21 -11.72 -3.79
N GLY A 453 12.77 -11.56 -2.54
CA GLY A 453 13.57 -10.90 -1.52
C GLY A 453 14.91 -11.61 -1.25
N TYR A 454 14.89 -12.94 -1.25
CA TYR A 454 16.10 -13.75 -1.11
C TYR A 454 17.03 -13.62 -2.32
N GLU A 455 16.49 -13.72 -3.52
CA GLU A 455 17.27 -13.60 -4.75
C GLU A 455 17.99 -12.25 -4.90
N VAL A 456 17.33 -11.16 -4.51
CA VAL A 456 17.96 -9.83 -4.54
C VAL A 456 18.90 -9.57 -3.36
N GLY A 457 18.77 -10.30 -2.25
CA GLY A 457 19.66 -10.21 -1.10
C GLY A 457 19.06 -9.52 0.15
N LEU A 458 17.76 -9.24 0.18
CA LEU A 458 17.09 -8.62 1.34
C LEU A 458 16.63 -9.62 2.39
N ILE A 459 16.37 -10.85 2.00
CA ILE A 459 15.96 -11.93 2.90
C ILE A 459 17.17 -12.81 3.19
N SER A 460 17.44 -13.07 4.47
CA SER A 460 18.55 -13.93 4.89
C SER A 460 18.30 -15.39 4.49
N LYS A 461 19.40 -16.15 4.36
CA LYS A 461 19.31 -17.60 4.11
C LYS A 461 18.54 -18.31 5.24
N GLU A 462 18.75 -17.91 6.49
CA GLU A 462 18.03 -18.46 7.65
C GLU A 462 16.53 -18.27 7.52
N ARG A 463 16.08 -17.06 7.20
CA ARG A 463 14.65 -16.76 6.99
C ARG A 463 14.07 -17.54 5.81
N TYR A 464 14.82 -17.61 4.72
CA TYR A 464 14.42 -18.37 3.53
C TYR A 464 14.30 -19.87 3.81
N ASP A 465 15.26 -20.43 4.54
CA ASP A 465 15.23 -21.85 4.91
C ASP A 465 14.03 -22.19 5.82
N LYS A 466 13.66 -21.29 6.74
CA LYS A 466 12.45 -21.43 7.56
C LYS A 466 11.19 -21.45 6.68
N LEU A 467 11.13 -20.60 5.66
CA LEU A 467 10.02 -20.59 4.71
C LEU A 467 9.95 -21.88 3.93
N GLN A 468 11.08 -22.42 3.46
CA GLN A 468 11.13 -23.70 2.74
C GLN A 468 10.63 -24.84 3.61
N LEU A 469 10.98 -24.85 4.90
CA LEU A 469 10.47 -25.83 5.86
C LEU A 469 8.95 -25.69 6.04
N LYS A 470 8.45 -24.47 6.15
CA LYS A 470 7.00 -24.18 6.23
C LYS A 470 6.26 -24.75 5.02
N ILE A 471 6.75 -24.50 3.81
CA ILE A 471 6.16 -24.99 2.56
C ILE A 471 6.14 -26.52 2.54
N LYS A 472 7.24 -27.14 2.94
CA LYS A 472 7.36 -28.60 3.02
C LYS A 472 6.33 -29.18 3.99
N LEU A 473 6.19 -28.61 5.18
CA LEU A 473 5.23 -29.07 6.18
C LEU A 473 3.78 -28.93 5.69
N ILE A 474 3.47 -27.85 4.98
CA ILE A 474 2.15 -27.65 4.38
C ILE A 474 1.85 -28.75 3.36
N ASP A 475 2.76 -28.99 2.42
CA ASP A 475 2.58 -29.98 1.37
C ASP A 475 2.46 -31.40 1.93
N GLU A 476 3.30 -31.76 2.88
CA GLU A 476 3.26 -33.07 3.55
C GLU A 476 1.93 -33.28 4.29
N GLU A 477 1.44 -32.27 5.01
CA GLU A 477 0.19 -32.38 5.76
C GLU A 477 -1.03 -32.48 4.83
N ILE A 478 -1.06 -31.74 3.73
CA ILE A 478 -2.11 -31.84 2.71
C ILE A 478 -2.16 -33.26 2.14
N GLU A 479 -1.02 -33.82 1.79
CA GLU A 479 -0.93 -35.19 1.28
C GLU A 479 -1.38 -36.21 2.33
N ARG A 480 -0.98 -36.02 3.59
CA ARG A 480 -1.39 -36.92 4.69
C ARG A 480 -2.92 -36.95 4.85
N VAL A 481 -3.57 -35.76 4.94
CA VAL A 481 -5.02 -35.70 5.17
C VAL A 481 -5.83 -36.19 3.97
N LYS A 482 -5.29 -36.11 2.76
CA LYS A 482 -5.91 -36.71 1.57
C LYS A 482 -5.86 -38.24 1.59
N ALA A 483 -4.93 -38.83 2.32
CA ALA A 483 -4.75 -40.27 2.45
C ALA A 483 -5.44 -40.86 3.70
N VAL A 484 -5.86 -40.02 4.65
CA VAL A 484 -6.54 -40.47 5.90
C VAL A 484 -8.00 -40.74 5.62
N ASN A 485 -8.44 -41.98 5.87
CA ASN A 485 -9.84 -42.38 5.75
C ASN A 485 -10.54 -42.27 7.10
N ILE A 486 -11.72 -41.66 7.10
CA ILE A 486 -12.57 -41.50 8.27
C ILE A 486 -13.81 -42.38 8.11
N GLY A 487 -14.01 -43.24 9.08
CA GLY A 487 -15.16 -44.15 9.10
C GLY A 487 -16.41 -43.54 9.74
N THR A 488 -17.42 -44.39 9.91
CA THR A 488 -18.75 -44.00 10.40
C THR A 488 -18.96 -44.30 11.90
N SER A 489 -17.90 -44.35 12.69
CA SER A 489 -17.98 -44.61 14.13
C SER A 489 -18.77 -43.54 14.88
N SER A 490 -19.28 -43.89 16.07
CA SER A 490 -20.14 -42.98 16.84
C SER A 490 -19.49 -41.67 17.22
N ASN A 491 -18.20 -41.69 17.53
CA ASN A 491 -17.44 -40.46 17.86
C ASN A 491 -17.32 -39.52 16.68
N VAL A 492 -17.20 -40.05 15.47
CA VAL A 492 -17.18 -39.25 14.22
C VAL A 492 -18.55 -38.63 13.99
N GLN A 493 -19.60 -39.42 14.06
CA GLN A 493 -20.99 -38.94 13.83
C GLN A 493 -21.38 -37.89 14.88
N ASP A 494 -21.00 -38.08 16.13
CA ASP A 494 -21.24 -37.12 17.20
C ASP A 494 -20.56 -35.77 16.93
N LEU A 495 -19.30 -35.79 16.49
CA LEU A 495 -18.57 -34.58 16.13
C LEU A 495 -19.26 -33.84 14.97
N LEU A 496 -19.69 -34.56 13.94
CA LEU A 496 -20.40 -33.99 12.81
C LEU A 496 -21.71 -33.31 13.24
N ARG A 497 -22.53 -33.99 14.06
CA ARG A 497 -23.79 -33.43 14.60
C ARG A 497 -23.56 -32.18 15.44
N GLU A 498 -22.56 -32.21 16.33
CA GLU A 498 -22.20 -31.06 17.19
C GLU A 498 -21.84 -29.82 16.39
N ASN A 499 -21.33 -29.99 15.19
CA ASN A 499 -20.94 -28.90 14.28
C ASN A 499 -21.97 -28.61 13.19
N GLY A 500 -23.18 -29.18 13.31
CA GLY A 500 -24.25 -28.95 12.35
C GLY A 500 -24.01 -29.58 10.98
N SER A 501 -23.14 -30.59 10.91
CA SER A 501 -22.82 -31.30 9.68
C SER A 501 -23.57 -32.60 9.54
N THR A 502 -23.88 -32.96 8.30
CA THR A 502 -24.58 -34.21 7.97
C THR A 502 -23.72 -35.42 8.33
N GLU A 503 -24.33 -36.45 8.94
CA GLU A 503 -23.67 -37.72 9.24
C GLU A 503 -23.19 -38.42 7.97
N LEU A 504 -22.13 -39.21 8.11
CA LEU A 504 -21.59 -40.01 7.02
C LEU A 504 -22.39 -41.28 6.80
N LEU A 505 -22.68 -41.58 5.55
CA LEU A 505 -23.28 -42.87 5.15
C LEU A 505 -22.18 -43.92 4.89
N THR A 506 -21.04 -43.50 4.37
CA THR A 506 -19.86 -44.31 4.10
C THR A 506 -18.60 -43.56 4.49
N GLY A 507 -17.49 -44.27 4.62
CA GLY A 507 -16.20 -43.64 4.88
C GLY A 507 -15.78 -42.63 3.79
N VAL A 508 -15.15 -41.56 4.21
CA VAL A 508 -14.61 -40.49 3.34
C VAL A 508 -13.18 -40.13 3.78
N THR A 509 -12.46 -39.39 2.95
CA THR A 509 -11.17 -38.88 3.37
C THR A 509 -11.34 -37.71 4.31
N LEU A 510 -10.34 -37.49 5.18
CA LEU A 510 -10.31 -36.31 6.07
C LEU A 510 -10.34 -35.01 5.26
N ALA A 511 -9.65 -34.98 4.13
CA ALA A 511 -9.64 -33.84 3.22
C ALA A 511 -11.05 -33.47 2.73
N GLU A 512 -11.89 -34.44 2.41
CA GLU A 512 -13.27 -34.20 1.97
C GLU A 512 -14.11 -33.59 3.10
N LEU A 513 -13.90 -34.00 4.35
CA LEU A 513 -14.59 -33.41 5.50
C LEU A 513 -14.14 -31.95 5.74
N ILE A 514 -12.86 -31.66 5.58
CA ILE A 514 -12.33 -30.31 5.73
C ILE A 514 -12.99 -29.34 4.73
N LYS A 515 -13.34 -29.82 3.54
CA LYS A 515 -14.00 -29.00 2.50
C LYS A 515 -15.42 -28.56 2.84
N ARG A 516 -16.08 -29.19 3.80
CA ARG A 516 -17.44 -28.83 4.21
C ARG A 516 -17.43 -27.45 4.89
N PRO A 517 -18.41 -26.55 4.56
CA PRO A 517 -18.42 -25.19 5.12
C PRO A 517 -18.44 -25.13 6.65
N GLU A 518 -19.15 -26.06 7.29
CA GLU A 518 -19.31 -26.12 8.75
C GLU A 518 -18.15 -26.79 9.48
N LEU A 519 -17.21 -27.39 8.77
CA LEU A 519 -16.05 -28.09 9.32
C LEU A 519 -14.75 -27.39 8.95
N SER A 520 -13.67 -27.72 9.65
CA SER A 520 -12.34 -27.21 9.37
C SER A 520 -11.27 -28.22 9.82
N TYR A 521 -10.04 -27.97 9.42
CA TYR A 521 -8.89 -28.76 9.87
C TYR A 521 -8.85 -28.85 11.42
N GLU A 522 -9.02 -27.70 12.10
CA GLU A 522 -8.99 -27.64 13.57
C GLU A 522 -10.17 -28.35 14.23
N VAL A 523 -11.38 -28.18 13.71
CA VAL A 523 -12.59 -28.80 14.24
C VAL A 523 -12.49 -30.33 14.20
N LEU A 524 -11.81 -30.87 13.20
CA LEU A 524 -11.67 -32.33 12.99
C LEU A 524 -10.50 -32.96 13.77
N ALA A 525 -9.75 -32.18 14.55
CA ALA A 525 -8.63 -32.69 15.32
C ALA A 525 -8.97 -33.89 16.21
N PRO A 526 -10.13 -33.92 16.93
CA PRO A 526 -10.46 -35.07 17.81
C PRO A 526 -10.59 -36.41 17.10
N ILE A 527 -10.91 -36.42 15.81
CA ILE A 527 -11.09 -37.68 15.05
C ILE A 527 -9.90 -37.99 14.14
N ASP A 528 -8.85 -37.17 14.15
CA ASP A 528 -7.62 -37.37 13.40
C ASP A 528 -6.53 -37.94 14.30
N LYS A 529 -6.48 -39.27 14.39
CA LYS A 529 -5.65 -40.01 15.37
C LYS A 529 -4.15 -39.81 15.17
N ASP A 530 -3.70 -39.65 13.94
CA ASP A 530 -2.27 -39.59 13.59
C ASP A 530 -1.77 -38.15 13.45
N ARG A 531 -2.56 -37.17 13.88
CA ARG A 531 -2.21 -35.76 13.78
C ARG A 531 -1.07 -35.41 14.71
N THR A 532 -0.01 -34.79 14.15
CA THR A 532 1.06 -34.18 14.93
C THR A 532 0.81 -32.70 15.09
N GLU A 533 1.38 -32.09 16.12
CA GLU A 533 1.26 -30.64 16.33
C GLU A 533 2.12 -29.91 15.31
N LEU A 534 1.51 -28.97 14.60
CA LEU A 534 2.16 -28.13 13.59
C LEU A 534 2.01 -26.66 13.96
N PRO A 535 2.93 -25.78 13.50
CA PRO A 535 2.77 -24.35 13.69
C PRO A 535 1.41 -23.85 13.17
N TRP A 536 0.88 -22.84 13.82
CA TRP A 536 -0.46 -22.31 13.52
C TRP A 536 -0.60 -21.83 12.05
N ASP A 537 0.45 -21.23 11.51
CA ASP A 537 0.48 -20.72 10.14
C ASP A 537 0.52 -21.85 9.09
N VAL A 538 1.12 -22.99 9.42
CA VAL A 538 1.06 -24.21 8.59
C VAL A 538 -0.37 -24.75 8.58
N LYS A 539 -1.00 -24.85 9.75
CA LYS A 539 -2.40 -25.33 9.88
C LYS A 539 -3.36 -24.45 9.08
N GLU A 540 -3.19 -23.13 9.15
CA GLU A 540 -4.00 -22.17 8.40
C GLU A 540 -3.90 -22.41 6.90
N GLN A 541 -2.70 -22.60 6.37
CA GLN A 541 -2.46 -22.87 4.95
C GLN A 541 -3.07 -24.20 4.51
N VAL A 542 -2.93 -25.24 5.31
CA VAL A 542 -3.54 -26.55 5.05
C VAL A 542 -5.06 -26.42 4.94
N ASN A 543 -5.68 -25.74 5.89
CA ASN A 543 -7.12 -25.54 5.90
C ASN A 543 -7.61 -24.76 4.68
N ILE A 544 -6.99 -23.63 4.36
CA ILE A 544 -7.37 -22.78 3.23
C ILE A 544 -7.19 -23.51 1.90
N ASN A 545 -6.03 -24.13 1.69
CA ASN A 545 -5.72 -24.84 0.45
C ASN A 545 -6.68 -26.00 0.17
N LEU A 546 -7.13 -26.70 1.20
CA LEU A 546 -8.11 -27.78 1.05
C LEU A 546 -9.52 -27.26 0.82
N LYS A 547 -9.96 -26.28 1.64
CA LYS A 547 -11.31 -25.73 1.52
C LYS A 547 -11.59 -25.09 0.16
N TYR A 548 -10.63 -24.40 -0.39
CA TYR A 548 -10.77 -23.61 -1.61
C TYR A 548 -10.03 -24.23 -2.82
N GLU A 549 -9.66 -25.50 -2.74
CA GLU A 549 -8.84 -26.20 -3.75
C GLU A 549 -9.36 -26.02 -5.18
N GLY A 550 -10.66 -26.19 -5.39
CA GLY A 550 -11.28 -26.05 -6.71
C GLY A 550 -11.18 -24.62 -7.27
N TYR A 551 -11.43 -23.64 -6.41
CA TYR A 551 -11.34 -22.22 -6.78
C TYR A 551 -9.89 -21.80 -7.02
N ILE A 552 -8.97 -22.27 -6.20
CA ILE A 552 -7.51 -22.01 -6.36
C ILE A 552 -7.02 -22.58 -7.69
N SER A 553 -7.37 -23.82 -8.00
CA SER A 553 -6.99 -24.47 -9.26
C SER A 553 -7.50 -23.72 -10.48
N ARG A 554 -8.73 -23.21 -10.40
CA ARG A 554 -9.33 -22.39 -11.46
C ARG A 554 -8.55 -21.10 -11.67
N GLN A 555 -8.21 -20.39 -10.61
CA GLN A 555 -7.43 -19.16 -10.70
C GLN A 555 -6.01 -19.43 -11.22
N MET A 556 -5.38 -20.53 -10.81
CA MET A 556 -4.06 -20.92 -11.32
C MET A 556 -4.07 -21.16 -12.83
N ARG A 557 -5.11 -21.76 -13.38
CA ARG A 557 -5.27 -21.91 -14.84
C ARG A 557 -5.43 -20.56 -15.54
N GLN A 558 -6.16 -19.63 -14.96
CA GLN A 558 -6.29 -18.26 -15.48
C GLN A 558 -4.94 -17.55 -15.46
N VAL A 559 -4.15 -17.73 -14.42
CA VAL A 559 -2.79 -17.18 -14.30
C VAL A 559 -1.85 -17.72 -15.38
N GLU A 560 -1.92 -19.00 -15.70
CA GLU A 560 -1.10 -19.57 -16.78
C GLU A 560 -1.38 -18.89 -18.12
N HIS A 561 -2.65 -18.63 -18.41
CA HIS A 561 -3.05 -17.91 -19.62
C HIS A 561 -2.53 -16.46 -19.59
N PHE A 562 -2.70 -15.78 -18.46
CA PHE A 562 -2.18 -14.43 -18.24
C PHE A 562 -0.66 -14.35 -18.46
N LYS A 563 0.10 -15.27 -17.89
CA LYS A 563 1.57 -15.30 -18.01
C LYS A 563 2.05 -15.49 -19.44
N LYS A 564 1.34 -16.23 -20.28
CA LYS A 564 1.67 -16.37 -21.69
C LYS A 564 1.68 -15.02 -22.41
N LEU A 565 0.71 -14.16 -22.14
CA LEU A 565 0.64 -12.81 -22.72
C LEU A 565 1.71 -11.88 -22.12
N GLU A 566 1.99 -12.00 -20.82
CA GLU A 566 3.02 -11.21 -20.16
C GLU A 566 4.44 -11.51 -20.65
N LYS A 567 4.70 -12.73 -21.12
CA LYS A 567 5.99 -13.13 -21.68
C LYS A 567 6.21 -12.62 -23.10
N LYS A 568 5.18 -12.18 -23.78
CA LYS A 568 5.28 -11.60 -25.13
C LYS A 568 5.71 -10.13 -25.02
N ILE A 569 7.02 -9.93 -24.98
CA ILE A 569 7.63 -8.60 -24.79
C ILE A 569 7.50 -7.77 -26.08
N ILE A 570 7.17 -6.51 -25.92
CA ILE A 570 7.14 -5.52 -27.00
C ILE A 570 8.51 -4.85 -27.04
N PRO A 571 9.19 -4.83 -28.22
CA PRO A 571 10.47 -4.13 -28.35
C PRO A 571 10.35 -2.64 -28.07
N ASP A 572 11.38 -2.07 -27.45
CA ASP A 572 11.47 -0.63 -27.26
C ASP A 572 11.57 0.09 -28.61
N GLY A 573 10.97 1.27 -28.69
CA GLY A 573 11.04 2.10 -29.88
C GLY A 573 10.17 1.65 -31.05
N LEU A 574 9.18 0.79 -30.82
CA LEU A 574 8.24 0.36 -31.83
C LEU A 574 7.39 1.54 -32.32
N ASP A 575 7.32 1.73 -33.64
CA ASP A 575 6.48 2.75 -34.24
C ASP A 575 5.04 2.20 -34.44
N TYR A 576 4.16 2.52 -33.52
CA TYR A 576 2.77 2.05 -33.56
C TYR A 576 1.97 2.66 -34.73
N TYR A 577 2.37 3.86 -35.21
CA TYR A 577 1.70 4.52 -36.33
C TYR A 577 2.00 3.85 -37.67
N ALA A 578 3.05 3.07 -37.74
CA ALA A 578 3.42 2.30 -38.94
C ALA A 578 2.72 0.94 -39.01
N ILE A 579 1.93 0.54 -38.02
CA ILE A 579 1.26 -0.77 -37.98
C ILE A 579 -0.11 -0.67 -38.66
N ASN A 580 -0.26 -1.35 -39.79
CA ASN A 580 -1.53 -1.41 -40.49
C ASN A 580 -2.56 -2.24 -39.73
N GLY A 581 -3.78 -1.73 -39.63
CA GLY A 581 -4.89 -2.40 -38.98
C GLY A 581 -5.14 -1.97 -37.53
N LEU A 582 -4.23 -1.24 -36.90
CA LEU A 582 -4.50 -0.63 -35.61
C LEU A 582 -5.42 0.57 -35.76
N ARG A 583 -6.40 0.70 -34.84
CA ARG A 583 -7.21 1.89 -34.77
C ARG A 583 -6.37 3.08 -34.31
N LYS A 584 -6.74 4.27 -34.75
CA LYS A 584 -6.03 5.50 -34.38
C LYS A 584 -5.95 5.71 -32.88
N GLU A 585 -7.04 5.44 -32.16
CA GLU A 585 -7.09 5.51 -30.70
C GLU A 585 -6.06 4.57 -30.06
N ALA A 586 -5.98 3.32 -30.53
CA ALA A 586 -5.02 2.34 -30.06
C ALA A 586 -3.58 2.77 -30.33
N MET A 587 -3.29 3.30 -31.52
CA MET A 587 -1.95 3.82 -31.85
C MET A 587 -1.51 4.92 -30.88
N GLN A 588 -2.41 5.86 -30.59
CA GLN A 588 -2.15 6.97 -29.67
C GLN A 588 -1.91 6.48 -28.25
N LYS A 589 -2.72 5.55 -27.76
CA LYS A 589 -2.61 5.00 -26.41
C LYS A 589 -1.34 4.15 -26.25
N LEU A 590 -1.04 3.29 -27.20
CA LEU A 590 0.15 2.46 -27.16
C LEU A 590 1.42 3.30 -27.20
N ASP A 591 1.46 4.33 -28.01
CA ASP A 591 2.59 5.27 -28.09
C ASP A 591 2.77 6.04 -26.77
N LYS A 592 1.67 6.51 -26.18
CA LYS A 592 1.67 7.26 -24.91
C LYS A 592 2.13 6.41 -23.73
N PHE A 593 1.56 5.22 -23.57
CA PHE A 593 1.82 4.36 -22.41
C PHE A 593 3.05 3.47 -22.58
N ASN A 594 3.46 3.22 -23.81
CA ASN A 594 4.64 2.40 -24.12
C ASN A 594 4.68 1.09 -23.31
N PRO A 595 3.73 0.17 -23.51
CA PRO A 595 3.64 -1.04 -22.71
C PRO A 595 4.83 -1.97 -22.95
N ARG A 596 5.21 -2.69 -21.91
CA ARG A 596 6.34 -3.62 -21.93
C ARG A 596 6.00 -4.94 -22.63
N SER A 597 4.76 -5.37 -22.53
CA SER A 597 4.29 -6.67 -23.02
C SER A 597 2.91 -6.56 -23.67
N ILE A 598 2.54 -7.60 -24.40
CA ILE A 598 1.18 -7.75 -24.96
C ILE A 598 0.15 -7.78 -23.82
N GLY A 599 0.44 -8.47 -22.73
CA GLY A 599 -0.45 -8.49 -21.57
C GLY A 599 -0.70 -7.08 -21.02
N GLN A 600 0.36 -6.30 -20.84
CA GLN A 600 0.24 -4.91 -20.39
C GLN A 600 -0.52 -4.04 -21.40
N ALA A 601 -0.26 -4.19 -22.70
CA ALA A 601 -0.97 -3.49 -23.74
C ALA A 601 -2.47 -3.76 -23.71
N SER A 602 -2.88 -4.99 -23.43
CA SER A 602 -4.29 -5.39 -23.37
C SER A 602 -5.07 -4.74 -22.21
N ARG A 603 -4.38 -4.23 -21.20
CA ARG A 603 -4.99 -3.56 -20.04
C ARG A 603 -5.14 -2.05 -20.23
N ILE A 604 -4.58 -1.49 -21.29
CA ILE A 604 -4.67 -0.05 -21.57
C ILE A 604 -6.08 0.27 -22.05
N SER A 605 -6.73 1.25 -21.41
CA SER A 605 -8.04 1.74 -21.84
C SER A 605 -7.94 2.33 -23.27
N GLY A 606 -8.83 1.92 -24.16
CA GLY A 606 -8.80 2.34 -25.57
C GLY A 606 -8.08 1.37 -26.51
N VAL A 607 -7.50 0.29 -25.98
CA VAL A 607 -6.91 -0.81 -26.76
C VAL A 607 -7.88 -2.00 -26.69
N SER A 608 -8.44 -2.38 -27.82
CA SER A 608 -9.42 -3.47 -27.92
C SER A 608 -8.76 -4.83 -28.15
N PRO A 609 -9.49 -5.95 -27.93
CA PRO A 609 -8.99 -7.27 -28.31
C PRO A 609 -8.59 -7.40 -29.77
N ALA A 610 -9.29 -6.71 -30.68
CA ALA A 610 -8.95 -6.66 -32.11
C ALA A 610 -7.61 -5.98 -32.34
N ASP A 611 -7.34 -4.87 -31.62
CA ASP A 611 -6.03 -4.19 -31.68
C ASP A 611 -4.90 -5.10 -31.21
N ILE A 612 -5.13 -5.86 -30.14
CA ILE A 612 -4.16 -6.83 -29.62
C ILE A 612 -3.86 -7.92 -30.64
N SER A 613 -4.88 -8.42 -31.34
CA SER A 613 -4.68 -9.42 -32.40
C SER A 613 -3.82 -8.88 -33.54
N VAL A 614 -4.05 -7.65 -33.97
CA VAL A 614 -3.23 -6.97 -35.00
C VAL A 614 -1.79 -6.82 -34.53
N LEU A 615 -1.61 -6.40 -33.28
CA LEU A 615 -0.27 -6.21 -32.68
C LEU A 615 0.50 -7.53 -32.58
N LEU A 616 -0.18 -8.61 -32.21
CA LEU A 616 0.44 -9.96 -32.13
C LEU A 616 0.96 -10.42 -33.50
N VAL A 617 0.16 -10.25 -34.54
CA VAL A 617 0.56 -10.61 -35.91
C VAL A 617 1.75 -9.77 -36.37
N TYR A 618 1.71 -8.47 -36.11
CA TYR A 618 2.81 -7.56 -36.45
C TYR A 618 4.12 -7.92 -35.74
N LEU A 619 4.07 -8.22 -34.46
CA LEU A 619 5.25 -8.60 -33.68
C LEU A 619 5.86 -9.93 -34.15
N GLU A 620 5.05 -10.86 -34.58
CA GLU A 620 5.52 -12.12 -35.14
C GLU A 620 6.29 -11.90 -36.45
N SER A 621 5.75 -11.05 -37.35
CA SER A 621 6.43 -10.59 -38.56
C SER A 621 7.70 -9.82 -38.26
N TYR A 622 7.68 -8.92 -37.29
CA TYR A 622 8.82 -8.11 -36.87
C TYR A 622 9.98 -8.98 -36.40
N ARG A 623 9.71 -10.04 -35.63
CA ARG A 623 10.73 -10.98 -35.16
C ARG A 623 11.34 -11.78 -36.31
N ARG A 624 10.54 -12.20 -37.30
CA ARG A 624 11.04 -12.93 -38.48
C ARG A 624 11.97 -12.08 -39.35
N ASN A 625 11.72 -10.77 -39.43
CA ASN A 625 12.49 -9.85 -40.27
C ASN A 625 13.78 -9.36 -39.61
N ASN A 626 13.89 -9.46 -38.26
CA ASN A 626 15.04 -9.00 -37.49
C ASN A 626 15.92 -10.12 -36.90
N ASN A 627 15.61 -11.39 -37.23
CA ASN A 627 16.44 -12.56 -37.02
C ASN A 627 17.02 -12.95 -38.38
#